data_9c7f28e7017d923593283d76103f8c40
#
_entry.id   9c7f28e7017d923593283d76103f8c40
#
_cell.length_a   1.000
_cell.length_b   1.000
_cell.length_c   1.000
_cell.angle_alpha   90.00
_cell.angle_beta   90.00
_cell.angle_gamma   90.00
#
_symmetry.space_group_name_H-M   'P 1'
#
loop_
_entity.id
_entity.type
_entity.pdbx_description
1 polymer ?
#
loop_
_entity_poly.entity_id
_entity_poly.type
_entity_poly.pdbx_seq_one_letter_code
_entity_poly.pdbx_strand_id
1 'polypeptide(L)'
;MVDVARRADVSLKTVSRVVNDEPVGQELVGRVLAAIAELGFRRNDIARNLRSRQLNATVGLLIEEIANPFYATIASVAAEIAAAHGTMLITASSEEDAERERALLQDFTQRRVDGLLVVPAGLDHSFLRREVELGMPVVFLDRPPQGLQADAVLLDNRGGSQAGVGALLDEGHRRVGLLLGAPSVPTMRERLAGARAALAAAGVEPDESLVRERLIAPEEAGRAVAALLDLPEPPTAFFCANNRLTVGALQELHRRGSDAALVGFDDFELAHLMPRPLTVVAYDTRELAKVATERLFQRIAGDDTPPTTTVLPTKLLKRGLT
;
A
#
# COMPACT_ATOMS: atom_id res chain seq x y z
N MET A 1 36.48 -17.33 -2.68
CA MET A 1 37.37 -17.13 -3.84
C MET A 1 38.80 -17.67 -3.63
N VAL A 2 39.44 -17.45 -2.49
CA VAL A 2 40.77 -17.99 -2.22
C VAL A 2 40.78 -19.51 -2.29
N ASP A 3 39.82 -20.19 -1.68
CA ASP A 3 39.72 -21.63 -1.68
C ASP A 3 39.42 -22.20 -3.09
N VAL A 4 38.57 -21.47 -3.88
CA VAL A 4 38.34 -21.81 -5.29
C VAL A 4 39.61 -21.67 -6.11
N ALA A 5 40.39 -20.61 -5.91
CA ALA A 5 41.68 -20.42 -6.58
C ALA A 5 42.66 -21.57 -6.27
N ARG A 6 42.74 -21.94 -5.00
CA ARG A 6 43.60 -23.07 -4.54
C ARG A 6 43.10 -24.39 -5.12
N ARG A 7 41.77 -24.65 -5.10
CA ARG A 7 41.19 -25.90 -5.60
C ARG A 7 41.29 -26.05 -7.12
N ALA A 8 41.11 -24.93 -7.86
CA ALA A 8 41.25 -24.87 -9.31
C ALA A 8 42.72 -24.77 -9.78
N ASP A 9 43.68 -24.61 -8.86
CA ASP A 9 45.09 -24.36 -9.17
C ASP A 9 45.31 -23.21 -10.16
N VAL A 10 44.69 -22.05 -9.84
CA VAL A 10 44.81 -20.82 -10.63
C VAL A 10 44.98 -19.60 -9.72
N SER A 11 45.35 -18.48 -10.29
CA SER A 11 45.45 -17.23 -9.52
C SER A 11 44.08 -16.73 -9.08
N LEU A 12 44.05 -16.01 -7.96
CA LEU A 12 42.83 -15.32 -7.49
C LEU A 12 42.26 -14.37 -8.56
N LYS A 13 43.16 -13.75 -9.36
CA LYS A 13 42.79 -12.89 -10.49
C LYS A 13 42.07 -13.69 -11.59
N THR A 14 42.52 -14.92 -11.87
CA THR A 14 41.86 -15.81 -12.84
C THR A 14 40.45 -16.19 -12.38
N VAL A 15 40.32 -16.58 -11.09
CA VAL A 15 38.96 -16.85 -10.50
C VAL A 15 38.07 -15.62 -10.61
N SER A 16 38.59 -14.44 -10.28
CA SER A 16 37.85 -13.18 -10.38
C SER A 16 37.38 -12.92 -11.81
N ARG A 17 38.20 -13.13 -12.81
CA ARG A 17 37.85 -12.93 -14.22
C ARG A 17 36.78 -13.91 -14.70
N VAL A 18 36.92 -15.20 -14.38
CA VAL A 18 35.93 -16.23 -14.74
C VAL A 18 34.58 -15.92 -14.08
N VAL A 19 34.58 -15.56 -12.80
CA VAL A 19 33.37 -15.22 -12.02
C VAL A 19 32.73 -13.92 -12.53
N ASN A 20 33.45 -13.04 -13.22
CA ASN A 20 32.97 -11.78 -13.79
C ASN A 20 32.71 -11.84 -15.30
N ASP A 21 32.68 -13.05 -15.91
CA ASP A 21 32.49 -13.25 -17.34
C ASP A 21 33.52 -12.48 -18.23
N GLU A 22 34.70 -12.20 -17.68
CA GLU A 22 35.79 -11.60 -18.43
C GLU A 22 36.51 -12.67 -19.27
N PRO A 23 37.10 -12.31 -20.40
CA PRO A 23 37.78 -13.27 -21.29
C PRO A 23 38.90 -14.02 -20.57
N VAL A 24 38.77 -15.34 -20.49
CA VAL A 24 39.78 -16.30 -19.92
C VAL A 24 39.80 -17.53 -20.83
N GLY A 25 40.92 -18.20 -20.95
CA GLY A 25 41.04 -19.43 -21.73
C GLY A 25 40.07 -20.52 -21.25
N GLN A 26 39.42 -21.22 -22.19
CA GLN A 26 38.36 -22.19 -21.90
C GLN A 26 38.74 -23.27 -20.86
N GLU A 27 39.96 -23.74 -20.92
CA GLU A 27 40.51 -24.74 -19.96
C GLU A 27 40.47 -24.21 -18.50
N LEU A 28 40.92 -22.96 -18.31
CA LEU A 28 40.89 -22.33 -16.99
C LEU A 28 39.48 -22.04 -16.49
N VAL A 29 38.57 -21.70 -17.42
CA VAL A 29 37.12 -21.54 -17.10
C VAL A 29 36.56 -22.86 -16.58
N GLY A 30 36.81 -23.99 -17.28
CA GLY A 30 36.34 -25.31 -16.84
C GLY A 30 36.86 -25.71 -15.46
N ARG A 31 38.13 -25.48 -15.17
CA ARG A 31 38.75 -25.76 -13.86
C ARG A 31 38.12 -24.93 -12.74
N VAL A 32 37.91 -23.66 -12.97
CA VAL A 32 37.29 -22.75 -11.99
C VAL A 32 35.85 -23.12 -11.72
N LEU A 33 35.05 -23.40 -12.76
CA LEU A 33 33.64 -23.80 -12.60
C LEU A 33 33.47 -25.11 -11.86
N ALA A 34 34.36 -26.11 -12.12
CA ALA A 34 34.36 -27.37 -11.41
C ALA A 34 34.71 -27.17 -9.92
N ALA A 35 35.68 -26.32 -9.59
CA ALA A 35 36.02 -25.99 -8.21
C ALA A 35 34.91 -25.22 -7.48
N ILE A 36 34.21 -24.34 -8.18
CA ILE A 36 33.01 -23.63 -7.66
C ILE A 36 31.91 -24.61 -7.30
N ALA A 37 31.60 -25.55 -8.19
CA ALA A 37 30.57 -26.57 -7.95
C ALA A 37 30.92 -27.50 -6.80
N GLU A 38 32.17 -27.96 -6.74
CA GLU A 38 32.67 -28.88 -5.68
C GLU A 38 32.66 -28.22 -4.29
N LEU A 39 33.08 -26.96 -4.19
CA LEU A 39 33.13 -26.22 -2.93
C LEU A 39 31.79 -25.58 -2.54
N GLY A 40 30.74 -25.69 -3.34
CA GLY A 40 29.48 -25.01 -3.13
C GLY A 40 29.66 -23.49 -3.00
N PHE A 41 30.69 -22.94 -3.68
CA PHE A 41 31.01 -21.53 -3.58
C PHE A 41 29.88 -20.70 -4.18
N ARG A 42 29.16 -19.97 -3.34
CA ARG A 42 28.23 -18.92 -3.74
C ARG A 42 28.95 -17.57 -3.68
N ARG A 43 28.87 -16.86 -4.77
CA ARG A 43 29.42 -15.51 -4.88
C ARG A 43 28.82 -14.62 -3.79
N ASN A 44 29.65 -13.96 -3.03
CA ASN A 44 29.20 -12.92 -2.12
C ASN A 44 29.11 -11.60 -2.91
N ASP A 45 27.92 -11.33 -3.42
CA ASP A 45 27.66 -10.13 -4.22
C ASP A 45 27.77 -8.84 -3.41
N ILE A 46 27.71 -8.92 -2.07
CA ILE A 46 27.92 -7.77 -1.16
C ILE A 46 29.33 -7.16 -1.34
N ALA A 47 30.36 -8.00 -1.59
CA ALA A 47 31.73 -7.51 -1.82
C ALA A 47 31.94 -6.86 -3.19
N ARG A 48 31.08 -7.16 -4.18
CA ARG A 48 31.09 -6.53 -5.52
C ARG A 48 30.40 -5.17 -5.50
N ASN A 49 29.33 -5.04 -4.73
CA ASN A 49 28.54 -3.82 -4.59
C ASN A 49 29.35 -2.64 -4.02
N LEU A 50 30.44 -2.92 -3.31
CA LEU A 50 31.43 -1.91 -2.92
C LEU A 50 32.24 -1.35 -4.10
N ARG A 51 32.22 -2.00 -5.28
CA ARG A 51 32.98 -1.58 -6.48
C ARG A 51 32.14 -1.21 -7.71
N SER A 52 30.90 -1.68 -7.78
CA SER A 52 29.98 -1.34 -8.87
C SER A 52 28.60 -1.04 -8.30
N ARG A 53 28.18 0.21 -8.35
CA ARG A 53 26.85 0.72 -7.92
C ARG A 53 25.65 0.09 -8.63
N GLN A 54 25.79 -1.02 -9.36
CA GLN A 54 24.80 -1.44 -10.35
C GLN A 54 24.22 -2.86 -10.28
N LEU A 55 24.54 -3.71 -9.30
CA LEU A 55 23.97 -5.08 -9.29
C LEU A 55 23.59 -5.48 -7.86
N ASN A 56 22.40 -5.27 -7.50
CA ASN A 56 21.52 -5.67 -6.40
C ASN A 56 20.91 -4.45 -5.68
N ALA A 57 20.49 -3.45 -6.46
CA ALA A 57 19.65 -2.39 -5.93
C ALA A 57 18.41 -3.04 -5.29
N THR A 58 18.06 -2.60 -4.10
CA THR A 58 16.95 -3.15 -3.34
C THR A 58 16.09 -2.00 -2.85
N VAL A 59 14.79 -2.06 -3.08
CA VAL A 59 13.83 -1.12 -2.50
C VAL A 59 12.94 -1.83 -1.50
N GLY A 60 12.60 -1.12 -0.43
CA GLY A 60 11.66 -1.59 0.59
C GLY A 60 10.25 -1.08 0.32
N LEU A 61 9.26 -1.95 0.50
CA LEU A 61 7.84 -1.58 0.53
C LEU A 61 7.27 -1.98 1.87
N LEU A 62 6.79 -1.01 2.64
CA LEU A 62 6.03 -1.26 3.85
C LEU A 62 4.55 -0.99 3.57
N ILE A 63 3.71 -1.99 3.80
CA ILE A 63 2.25 -1.93 3.64
C ILE A 63 1.56 -2.19 4.99
N GLU A 64 0.26 -1.94 5.04
CA GLU A 64 -0.56 -2.24 6.22
C GLU A 64 -0.75 -3.75 6.39
N GLU A 65 -1.41 -4.41 5.43
CA GLU A 65 -1.82 -5.81 5.52
C GLU A 65 -1.62 -6.52 4.17
N ILE A 66 -0.86 -7.62 4.16
CA ILE A 66 -0.56 -8.35 2.93
C ILE A 66 -1.78 -9.09 2.35
N ALA A 67 -2.74 -9.44 3.20
CA ALA A 67 -3.97 -10.14 2.79
C ALA A 67 -5.01 -9.22 2.14
N ASN A 68 -4.89 -7.90 2.27
CA ASN A 68 -5.80 -6.97 1.65
C ASN A 68 -5.45 -6.80 0.15
N PRO A 69 -6.38 -7.08 -0.80
CA PRO A 69 -6.15 -6.98 -2.24
C PRO A 69 -5.66 -5.60 -2.70
N PHE A 70 -5.99 -4.54 -2.00
CA PHE A 70 -5.48 -3.19 -2.26
C PHE A 70 -3.96 -3.15 -2.15
N TYR A 71 -3.40 -3.61 -1.04
CA TYR A 71 -1.95 -3.62 -0.82
C TYR A 71 -1.23 -4.69 -1.65
N ALA A 72 -1.90 -5.82 -1.91
CA ALA A 72 -1.38 -6.84 -2.82
C ALA A 72 -1.19 -6.29 -4.24
N THR A 73 -2.12 -5.46 -4.73
CA THR A 73 -2.02 -4.77 -6.02
C THR A 73 -0.86 -3.78 -6.03
N ILE A 74 -0.69 -2.99 -4.96
CA ILE A 74 0.44 -2.06 -4.82
C ILE A 74 1.77 -2.82 -4.89
N ALA A 75 1.89 -3.90 -4.12
CA ALA A 75 3.11 -4.72 -4.09
C ALA A 75 3.42 -5.35 -5.46
N SER A 76 2.40 -5.82 -6.18
CA SER A 76 2.55 -6.39 -7.52
C SER A 76 3.08 -5.37 -8.53
N VAL A 77 2.49 -4.17 -8.58
CA VAL A 77 2.93 -3.11 -9.50
C VAL A 77 4.32 -2.60 -9.13
N ALA A 78 4.59 -2.39 -7.84
CA ALA A 78 5.90 -1.97 -7.38
C ALA A 78 6.99 -3.01 -7.72
N ALA A 79 6.69 -4.31 -7.59
CA ALA A 79 7.61 -5.38 -7.98
C ALA A 79 7.88 -5.42 -9.49
N GLU A 80 6.85 -5.22 -10.33
CA GLU A 80 6.97 -5.15 -11.77
C GLU A 80 7.90 -4.00 -12.20
N ILE A 81 7.69 -2.80 -11.65
CA ILE A 81 8.53 -1.63 -11.96
C ILE A 81 9.94 -1.80 -11.41
N ALA A 82 10.10 -2.29 -10.18
CA ALA A 82 11.42 -2.56 -9.59
C ALA A 82 12.21 -3.55 -10.46
N ALA A 83 11.58 -4.63 -10.91
CA ALA A 83 12.20 -5.61 -11.79
C ALA A 83 12.66 -4.99 -13.14
N ALA A 84 11.87 -4.08 -13.73
CA ALA A 84 12.25 -3.36 -14.94
C ALA A 84 13.49 -2.47 -14.73
N HIS A 85 13.73 -2.01 -13.51
CA HIS A 85 14.95 -1.28 -13.11
C HIS A 85 16.10 -2.20 -12.63
N GLY A 86 15.96 -3.52 -12.74
CA GLY A 86 16.94 -4.47 -12.23
C GLY A 86 17.07 -4.47 -10.72
N THR A 87 16.04 -4.05 -10.01
CA THR A 87 15.99 -3.85 -8.56
C THR A 87 15.10 -4.90 -7.90
N MET A 88 15.50 -5.40 -6.73
CA MET A 88 14.67 -6.31 -5.91
C MET A 88 13.73 -5.49 -5.02
N LEU A 89 12.45 -5.89 -4.97
CA LEU A 89 11.49 -5.38 -3.99
C LEU A 89 11.45 -6.31 -2.77
N ILE A 90 11.61 -5.74 -1.57
CA ILE A 90 11.36 -6.42 -0.29
C ILE A 90 10.10 -5.81 0.31
N THR A 91 9.09 -6.64 0.56
CA THR A 91 7.82 -6.19 1.16
C THR A 91 7.71 -6.66 2.61
N ALA A 92 7.23 -5.77 3.48
CA ALA A 92 6.91 -6.06 4.87
C ALA A 92 5.51 -5.48 5.21
N SER A 93 4.88 -6.00 6.27
CA SER A 93 3.55 -5.61 6.72
C SER A 93 3.57 -5.12 8.16
N SER A 94 3.04 -3.91 8.40
CA SER A 94 2.96 -3.30 9.75
C SER A 94 1.76 -3.80 10.56
N GLU A 95 0.73 -4.33 9.93
CA GLU A 95 -0.55 -4.73 10.57
C GLU A 95 -1.19 -3.57 11.37
N GLU A 96 -1.13 -2.35 10.86
CA GLU A 96 -1.58 -1.11 11.53
C GLU A 96 -0.87 -0.81 12.86
N ASP A 97 0.24 -1.47 13.16
CA ASP A 97 1.01 -1.27 14.38
C ASP A 97 2.17 -0.28 14.14
N ALA A 98 2.13 0.87 14.82
CA ALA A 98 3.13 1.92 14.68
C ALA A 98 4.53 1.52 15.20
N GLU A 99 4.60 0.68 16.24
CA GLU A 99 5.88 0.19 16.78
C GLU A 99 6.51 -0.81 15.81
N ARG A 100 5.68 -1.70 15.25
CA ARG A 100 6.11 -2.65 14.22
C ARG A 100 6.54 -1.92 12.94
N GLU A 101 5.81 -0.87 12.52
CA GLU A 101 6.22 -0.02 11.41
C GLU A 101 7.62 0.54 11.64
N ARG A 102 7.85 1.16 12.81
CA ARG A 102 9.15 1.75 13.16
C ARG A 102 10.26 0.71 13.11
N ALA A 103 10.06 -0.47 13.70
CA ALA A 103 11.04 -1.54 13.70
C ALA A 103 11.38 -2.01 12.27
N LEU A 104 10.35 -2.22 11.42
CA LEU A 104 10.54 -2.65 10.03
C LEU A 104 11.27 -1.60 9.18
N LEU A 105 10.93 -0.32 9.35
CA LEU A 105 11.62 0.77 8.65
C LEU A 105 13.09 0.88 9.09
N GLN A 106 13.40 0.67 10.38
CA GLN A 106 14.77 0.58 10.87
C GLN A 106 15.51 -0.64 10.28
N ASP A 107 14.86 -1.79 10.17
CA ASP A 107 15.43 -2.98 9.53
C ASP A 107 15.77 -2.73 8.06
N PHE A 108 14.90 -2.04 7.32
CA PHE A 108 15.18 -1.65 5.94
C PHE A 108 16.37 -0.71 5.83
N THR A 109 16.48 0.30 6.72
CA THR A 109 17.60 1.23 6.72
C THR A 109 18.92 0.52 7.09
N GLN A 110 18.91 -0.41 8.05
CA GLN A 110 20.07 -1.24 8.41
C GLN A 110 20.51 -2.15 7.26
N ARG A 111 19.57 -2.66 6.46
CA ARG A 111 19.82 -3.44 5.24
C ARG A 111 20.32 -2.59 4.09
N ARG A 112 20.31 -1.26 4.24
CA ARG A 112 20.75 -0.29 3.23
C ARG A 112 19.98 -0.44 1.93
N VAL A 113 18.64 -0.50 2.01
CA VAL A 113 17.81 -0.38 0.81
C VAL A 113 18.06 0.96 0.13
N ASP A 114 17.97 1.00 -1.19
CA ASP A 114 18.24 2.20 -1.99
C ASP A 114 17.07 3.20 -1.96
N GLY A 115 15.92 2.80 -1.43
CA GLY A 115 14.76 3.65 -1.24
C GLY A 115 13.59 2.91 -0.61
N LEU A 116 12.60 3.67 -0.14
CA LEU A 116 11.44 3.17 0.57
C LEU A 116 10.12 3.65 -0.04
N LEU A 117 9.19 2.72 -0.19
CA LEU A 117 7.76 2.97 -0.37
C LEU A 117 7.06 2.66 0.95
N VAL A 118 6.27 3.59 1.48
CA VAL A 118 5.70 3.45 2.83
C VAL A 118 4.22 3.78 2.83
N VAL A 119 3.39 2.83 3.25
CA VAL A 119 2.01 3.09 3.70
C VAL A 119 2.04 3.25 5.22
N PRO A 120 1.92 4.47 5.76
CA PRO A 120 2.16 4.70 7.17
C PRO A 120 1.03 4.19 8.08
N ALA A 121 1.41 3.51 9.17
CA ALA A 121 0.56 3.21 10.32
C ALA A 121 0.81 4.19 11.47
N GLY A 122 2.05 4.70 11.60
CA GLY A 122 2.46 5.62 12.65
C GLY A 122 2.10 7.08 12.39
N LEU A 123 2.20 7.88 13.45
CA LEU A 123 1.94 9.33 13.41
C LEU A 123 3.22 10.18 13.51
N ASP A 124 4.40 9.55 13.47
CA ASP A 124 5.68 10.26 13.48
C ASP A 124 6.74 9.49 12.70
N HIS A 125 7.19 10.06 11.58
CA HIS A 125 8.23 9.52 10.72
C HIS A 125 9.52 10.34 10.80
N SER A 126 9.65 11.24 11.78
CA SER A 126 10.82 12.11 11.97
C SER A 126 12.11 11.31 12.18
N PHE A 127 12.03 10.07 12.63
CA PHE A 127 13.16 9.16 12.80
C PHE A 127 13.86 8.78 11.49
N LEU A 128 13.17 8.91 10.34
CA LEU A 128 13.75 8.69 9.01
C LEU A 128 14.50 9.91 8.48
N ARG A 129 14.41 11.08 9.14
CA ARG A 129 14.99 12.33 8.66
C ARG A 129 16.46 12.21 8.33
N ARG A 130 17.22 11.57 9.20
CA ARG A 130 18.67 11.36 9.00
C ARG A 130 18.96 10.56 7.74
N GLU A 131 18.20 9.51 7.49
CA GLU A 131 18.40 8.65 6.31
C GLU A 131 18.04 9.40 5.02
N VAL A 132 16.97 10.20 5.07
CA VAL A 132 16.58 11.07 3.94
C VAL A 132 17.66 12.13 3.68
N GLU A 133 18.21 12.77 4.71
CA GLU A 133 19.32 13.74 4.60
C GLU A 133 20.60 13.09 4.06
N LEU A 134 20.81 11.80 4.31
CA LEU A 134 21.90 11.02 3.76
C LEU A 134 21.65 10.54 2.32
N GLY A 135 20.50 10.88 1.74
CA GLY A 135 20.15 10.62 0.34
C GLY A 135 19.34 9.36 0.08
N MET A 136 18.75 8.72 1.11
CA MET A 136 17.80 7.63 0.92
C MET A 136 16.41 8.19 0.63
N PRO A 137 15.86 8.03 -0.59
CA PRO A 137 14.53 8.52 -0.90
C PRO A 137 13.44 7.71 -0.22
N VAL A 138 12.40 8.40 0.22
CA VAL A 138 11.19 7.82 0.80
C VAL A 138 9.98 8.43 0.11
N VAL A 139 9.08 7.59 -0.38
CA VAL A 139 7.80 8.01 -0.96
C VAL A 139 6.66 7.35 -0.18
N PHE A 140 5.72 8.16 0.28
CA PHE A 140 4.55 7.72 1.01
C PHE A 140 3.37 7.45 0.06
N LEU A 141 2.58 6.43 0.36
CA LEU A 141 1.39 6.05 -0.41
C LEU A 141 0.17 6.01 0.50
N ASP A 142 -1.00 6.30 -0.09
CA ASP A 142 -2.32 6.23 0.56
C ASP A 142 -2.50 7.20 1.72
N ARG A 143 -1.49 7.37 2.56
CA ARG A 143 -1.50 8.22 3.75
C ARG A 143 -0.32 9.18 3.73
N PRO A 144 -0.49 10.44 4.19
CA PRO A 144 0.60 11.41 4.21
C PRO A 144 1.65 11.11 5.29
N PRO A 145 2.92 11.49 5.05
CA PRO A 145 3.94 11.47 6.10
C PRO A 145 3.57 12.39 7.26
N GLN A 146 4.05 12.05 8.45
CA GLN A 146 3.92 12.88 9.66
C GLN A 146 5.33 13.19 10.20
N GLY A 147 5.62 14.46 10.49
CA GLY A 147 6.93 14.88 11.03
C GLY A 147 8.12 14.77 10.06
N LEU A 148 7.88 14.43 8.79
CA LEU A 148 8.89 14.30 7.73
C LEU A 148 8.37 14.97 6.45
N GLN A 149 9.24 15.71 5.75
CA GLN A 149 8.97 16.19 4.39
C GLN A 149 9.44 15.13 3.39
N ALA A 150 8.52 14.54 2.65
CA ALA A 150 8.77 13.52 1.63
C ALA A 150 7.67 13.54 0.57
N ASP A 151 7.94 12.93 -0.58
CA ASP A 151 6.92 12.76 -1.60
C ASP A 151 5.77 11.88 -1.09
N ALA A 152 4.55 12.20 -1.51
CA ALA A 152 3.38 11.42 -1.17
C ALA A 152 2.44 11.28 -2.38
N VAL A 153 1.86 10.10 -2.55
CA VAL A 153 0.80 9.83 -3.53
C VAL A 153 -0.44 9.38 -2.78
N LEU A 154 -1.46 10.21 -2.81
CA LEU A 154 -2.67 10.06 -2.01
C LEU A 154 -3.89 9.92 -2.91
N LEU A 155 -5.01 9.50 -2.34
CA LEU A 155 -6.32 9.50 -2.98
C LEU A 155 -7.14 10.70 -2.49
N ASP A 156 -8.07 11.19 -3.32
CA ASP A 156 -9.08 12.16 -2.88
C ASP A 156 -10.12 11.48 -1.99
N ASN A 157 -9.71 11.18 -0.76
CA ASN A 157 -10.56 10.52 0.24
C ASN A 157 -11.79 11.36 0.59
N ARG A 158 -11.59 12.67 0.72
CA ARG A 158 -12.65 13.60 1.12
C ARG A 158 -13.67 13.78 0.01
N GLY A 159 -13.22 14.10 -1.21
CA GLY A 159 -14.10 14.27 -2.36
C GLY A 159 -14.83 12.98 -2.72
N GLY A 160 -14.14 11.83 -2.67
CA GLY A 160 -14.75 10.53 -2.90
C GLY A 160 -15.88 10.20 -1.92
N SER A 161 -15.65 10.42 -0.63
CA SER A 161 -16.69 10.20 0.39
C SER A 161 -17.84 11.19 0.26
N GLN A 162 -17.53 12.44 -0.04
CA GLN A 162 -18.55 13.45 -0.30
C GLN A 162 -19.43 13.06 -1.48
N ALA A 163 -18.85 12.59 -2.58
CA ALA A 163 -19.58 12.09 -3.73
C ALA A 163 -20.40 10.84 -3.40
N GLY A 164 -19.81 9.87 -2.65
CA GLY A 164 -20.49 8.63 -2.27
C GLY A 164 -21.71 8.85 -1.39
N VAL A 165 -21.58 9.65 -0.33
CA VAL A 165 -22.73 10.01 0.53
C VAL A 165 -23.71 10.92 -0.22
N GLY A 166 -23.21 11.84 -1.04
CA GLY A 166 -24.06 12.68 -1.92
C GLY A 166 -24.99 11.84 -2.79
N ALA A 167 -24.49 10.75 -3.38
CA ALA A 167 -25.33 9.86 -4.19
C ALA A 167 -26.50 9.24 -3.40
N LEU A 168 -26.29 8.87 -2.13
CA LEU A 168 -27.38 8.39 -1.26
C LEU A 168 -28.39 9.50 -0.97
N LEU A 169 -27.92 10.73 -0.75
CA LEU A 169 -28.78 11.88 -0.49
C LEU A 169 -29.61 12.29 -1.73
N ASP A 170 -29.04 12.16 -2.92
CA ASP A 170 -29.70 12.39 -4.20
C ASP A 170 -30.81 11.35 -4.47
N GLU A 171 -30.61 10.11 -3.98
CA GLU A 171 -31.63 9.05 -4.00
C GLU A 171 -32.73 9.24 -2.93
N GLY A 172 -32.66 10.32 -2.14
CA GLY A 172 -33.68 10.69 -1.15
C GLY A 172 -33.42 10.20 0.27
N HIS A 173 -32.33 9.48 0.51
CA HIS A 173 -31.97 9.07 1.87
C HIS A 173 -31.57 10.28 2.71
N ARG A 174 -31.99 10.31 3.98
CA ARG A 174 -31.68 11.39 4.93
C ARG A 174 -31.07 10.88 6.23
N ARG A 175 -31.33 9.61 6.57
CA ARG A 175 -30.71 8.92 7.70
C ARG A 175 -29.70 7.91 7.16
N VAL A 176 -28.41 8.26 7.24
CA VAL A 176 -27.31 7.48 6.67
C VAL A 176 -26.40 6.99 7.81
N GLY A 177 -26.28 5.67 7.96
CA GLY A 177 -25.31 5.07 8.86
C GLY A 177 -23.89 5.18 8.31
N LEU A 178 -22.96 5.71 9.10
CA LEU A 178 -21.55 5.88 8.71
C LEU A 178 -20.68 4.86 9.45
N LEU A 179 -20.04 3.95 8.72
CA LEU A 179 -19.17 2.91 9.26
C LEU A 179 -17.72 3.22 8.90
N LEU A 180 -16.88 3.44 9.90
CA LEU A 180 -15.49 3.88 9.74
C LEU A 180 -14.51 3.04 10.57
N GLY A 181 -13.26 3.02 10.13
CA GLY A 181 -12.14 2.51 10.90
C GLY A 181 -11.71 3.45 12.02
N ALA A 182 -10.48 3.29 12.50
CA ALA A 182 -9.96 4.09 13.60
C ALA A 182 -9.79 5.58 13.23
N PRO A 183 -10.23 6.53 14.07
CA PRO A 183 -10.04 7.97 13.83
C PRO A 183 -8.58 8.42 13.78
N SER A 184 -7.65 7.61 14.30
CA SER A 184 -6.21 7.86 14.19
C SER A 184 -5.71 7.79 12.75
N VAL A 185 -6.38 7.00 11.90
CA VAL A 185 -6.02 6.81 10.50
C VAL A 185 -6.42 8.03 9.66
N PRO A 186 -5.47 8.71 8.97
CA PRO A 186 -5.74 9.93 8.22
C PRO A 186 -6.85 9.76 7.18
N THR A 187 -6.86 8.66 6.42
CA THR A 187 -7.87 8.38 5.40
C THR A 187 -9.28 8.29 5.99
N MET A 188 -9.43 7.70 7.18
CA MET A 188 -10.74 7.61 7.87
C MET A 188 -11.25 8.99 8.28
N ARG A 189 -10.37 9.89 8.77
CA ARG A 189 -10.75 11.27 9.09
C ARG A 189 -11.23 12.04 7.84
N GLU A 190 -10.50 11.92 6.73
CA GLU A 190 -10.88 12.59 5.50
C GLU A 190 -12.19 12.02 4.94
N ARG A 191 -12.39 10.70 5.02
CA ARG A 191 -13.64 10.04 4.58
C ARG A 191 -14.82 10.48 5.44
N LEU A 192 -14.66 10.58 6.75
CA LEU A 192 -15.70 11.12 7.64
C LEU A 192 -15.99 12.60 7.35
N ALA A 193 -14.95 13.40 7.15
CA ALA A 193 -15.10 14.82 6.81
C ALA A 193 -15.86 15.01 5.49
N GLY A 194 -15.57 14.19 4.47
CA GLY A 194 -16.30 14.17 3.20
C GLY A 194 -17.76 13.78 3.37
N ALA A 195 -18.04 12.71 4.15
CA ALA A 195 -19.40 12.28 4.45
C ALA A 195 -20.21 13.39 5.16
N ARG A 196 -19.63 14.03 6.18
CA ARG A 196 -20.27 15.16 6.87
C ARG A 196 -20.48 16.37 5.96
N ALA A 197 -19.56 16.65 5.06
CA ALA A 197 -19.70 17.73 4.09
C ALA A 197 -20.87 17.49 3.13
N ALA A 198 -21.09 16.23 2.69
CA ALA A 198 -22.25 15.89 1.87
C ALA A 198 -23.56 16.09 2.61
N LEU A 199 -23.66 15.61 3.87
CA LEU A 199 -24.84 15.80 4.71
C LEU A 199 -25.16 17.29 4.89
N ALA A 200 -24.17 18.09 5.24
CA ALA A 200 -24.32 19.53 5.43
C ALA A 200 -24.78 20.25 4.14
N ALA A 201 -24.22 19.90 2.99
CA ALA A 201 -24.60 20.45 1.69
C ALA A 201 -26.07 20.14 1.32
N ALA A 202 -26.59 18.99 1.77
CA ALA A 202 -28.00 18.61 1.57
C ALA A 202 -28.93 19.13 2.68
N GLY A 203 -28.44 19.94 3.62
CA GLY A 203 -29.23 20.46 4.75
C GLY A 203 -29.63 19.38 5.77
N VAL A 204 -28.88 18.27 5.84
CA VAL A 204 -29.09 17.19 6.79
C VAL A 204 -28.13 17.36 7.97
N GLU A 205 -28.66 17.56 9.15
CA GLU A 205 -27.84 17.63 10.38
C GLU A 205 -27.19 16.27 10.65
N PRO A 206 -25.88 16.22 10.90
CA PRO A 206 -25.18 14.98 11.26
C PRO A 206 -25.76 14.39 12.56
N ASP A 207 -26.18 13.13 12.49
CA ASP A 207 -26.64 12.37 13.66
C ASP A 207 -25.51 11.44 14.14
N GLU A 208 -24.80 11.84 15.19
CA GLU A 208 -23.69 11.07 15.73
C GLU A 208 -24.14 9.68 16.25
N SER A 209 -25.42 9.48 16.54
CA SER A 209 -25.95 8.16 16.90
C SER A 209 -25.91 7.16 15.73
N LEU A 210 -25.73 7.62 14.50
CA LEU A 210 -25.58 6.80 13.29
C LEU A 210 -24.13 6.57 12.89
N VAL A 211 -23.15 7.15 13.60
CA VAL A 211 -21.73 6.99 13.30
C VAL A 211 -21.17 5.82 14.12
N ARG A 212 -20.43 4.94 13.46
CA ARG A 212 -19.70 3.83 14.08
C ARG A 212 -18.26 3.89 13.63
N GLU A 213 -17.38 4.10 14.58
CA GLU A 213 -15.93 4.20 14.37
C GLU A 213 -15.20 3.00 15.00
N ARG A 214 -13.90 2.87 14.70
CA ARG A 214 -12.99 1.84 15.21
C ARG A 214 -13.38 0.43 14.79
N LEU A 215 -14.04 0.30 13.65
CA LEU A 215 -14.37 -0.99 13.08
C LEU A 215 -13.17 -1.50 12.27
N ILE A 216 -12.71 -2.71 12.54
CA ILE A 216 -11.52 -3.31 11.90
C ILE A 216 -11.95 -4.46 10.99
N ALA A 217 -12.79 -5.37 11.52
CA ALA A 217 -13.16 -6.60 10.84
C ALA A 217 -14.56 -6.50 10.19
N PRO A 218 -14.83 -7.28 9.12
CA PRO A 218 -16.16 -7.35 8.52
C PRO A 218 -17.26 -7.72 9.53
N GLU A 219 -16.97 -8.60 10.48
CA GLU A 219 -17.92 -9.02 11.52
C GLU A 219 -18.33 -7.87 12.45
N GLU A 220 -17.42 -6.93 12.70
CA GLU A 220 -17.71 -5.74 13.48
C GLU A 220 -18.63 -4.80 12.71
N ALA A 221 -18.40 -4.61 11.41
CA ALA A 221 -19.29 -3.85 10.55
C ALA A 221 -20.68 -4.48 10.50
N GLY A 222 -20.78 -5.81 10.38
CA GLY A 222 -22.05 -6.53 10.44
C GLY A 222 -22.80 -6.28 11.76
N ARG A 223 -22.10 -6.39 12.90
CA ARG A 223 -22.70 -6.08 14.22
C ARG A 223 -23.13 -4.62 14.33
N ALA A 224 -22.36 -3.69 13.79
CA ALA A 224 -22.70 -2.27 13.77
C ALA A 224 -23.95 -1.99 12.93
N VAL A 225 -24.07 -2.59 11.75
CA VAL A 225 -25.27 -2.52 10.91
C VAL A 225 -26.48 -3.10 11.64
N ALA A 226 -26.33 -4.28 12.25
CA ALA A 226 -27.39 -4.89 13.05
C ALA A 226 -27.92 -3.95 14.12
N ALA A 227 -27.03 -3.37 14.92
CA ALA A 227 -27.39 -2.46 16.00
C ALA A 227 -28.06 -1.17 15.48
N LEU A 228 -27.63 -0.66 14.30
CA LEU A 228 -28.24 0.51 13.69
C LEU A 228 -29.62 0.23 13.10
N LEU A 229 -29.84 -0.96 12.55
CA LEU A 229 -31.15 -1.39 12.04
C LEU A 229 -32.17 -1.68 13.15
N ASP A 230 -31.70 -1.95 14.38
CA ASP A 230 -32.55 -2.18 15.54
C ASP A 230 -32.95 -0.88 16.27
N LEU A 231 -32.51 0.31 15.79
CA LEU A 231 -32.95 1.58 16.34
C LEU A 231 -34.46 1.84 16.07
N PRO A 232 -35.14 2.61 16.92
CA PRO A 232 -36.55 3.00 16.67
C PRO A 232 -36.75 3.69 15.31
N GLU A 233 -35.77 4.49 14.89
CA GLU A 233 -35.69 5.12 13.58
C GLU A 233 -34.39 4.69 12.90
N PRO A 234 -34.38 3.55 12.20
CA PRO A 234 -33.16 3.03 11.61
C PRO A 234 -32.70 3.88 10.40
N PRO A 235 -31.40 3.85 10.07
CA PRO A 235 -30.92 4.43 8.82
C PRO A 235 -31.50 3.66 7.62
N THR A 236 -31.78 4.39 6.54
CA THR A 236 -32.27 3.83 5.28
C THR A 236 -31.15 3.57 4.28
N ALA A 237 -29.94 4.01 4.61
CA ALA A 237 -28.75 3.82 3.81
C ALA A 237 -27.50 3.74 4.69
N PHE A 238 -26.43 3.16 4.16
CA PHE A 238 -25.14 3.05 4.82
C PHE A 238 -24.02 3.52 3.90
N PHE A 239 -23.04 4.20 4.49
CA PHE A 239 -21.74 4.44 3.90
C PHE A 239 -20.68 3.67 4.67
N CYS A 240 -19.90 2.82 3.98
CA CYS A 240 -18.81 2.06 4.55
C CYS A 240 -17.48 2.64 4.06
N ALA A 241 -16.62 3.01 4.99
CA ALA A 241 -15.39 3.75 4.68
C ALA A 241 -14.24 2.88 4.14
N ASN A 242 -14.43 1.58 3.95
CA ASN A 242 -13.51 0.71 3.20
C ASN A 242 -14.20 -0.58 2.72
N ASN A 243 -13.49 -1.37 1.89
CA ASN A 243 -14.00 -2.61 1.32
C ASN A 243 -14.36 -3.67 2.39
N ARG A 244 -13.59 -3.80 3.47
CA ARG A 244 -13.85 -4.78 4.54
C ARG A 244 -15.17 -4.49 5.25
N LEU A 245 -15.38 -3.22 5.59
CA LEU A 245 -16.62 -2.77 6.23
C LEU A 245 -17.81 -2.92 5.27
N THR A 246 -17.59 -2.66 3.97
CA THR A 246 -18.61 -2.87 2.93
C THR A 246 -19.04 -4.33 2.86
N VAL A 247 -18.10 -5.28 2.87
CA VAL A 247 -18.40 -6.72 2.87
C VAL A 247 -19.20 -7.13 4.10
N GLY A 248 -18.80 -6.66 5.30
CA GLY A 248 -19.52 -6.97 6.54
C GLY A 248 -20.93 -6.39 6.56
N ALA A 249 -21.10 -5.16 6.07
CA ALA A 249 -22.41 -4.53 5.92
C ALA A 249 -23.30 -5.30 4.94
N LEU A 250 -22.78 -5.69 3.77
CA LEU A 250 -23.50 -6.49 2.78
C LEU A 250 -23.99 -7.81 3.35
N GLN A 251 -23.14 -8.53 4.08
CA GLN A 251 -23.51 -9.80 4.70
C GLN A 251 -24.68 -9.64 5.68
N GLU A 252 -24.64 -8.61 6.52
CA GLU A 252 -25.70 -8.38 7.51
C GLU A 252 -27.00 -7.88 6.85
N LEU A 253 -26.92 -6.97 5.89
CA LEU A 253 -28.09 -6.52 5.12
C LEU A 253 -28.77 -7.69 4.40
N HIS A 254 -27.98 -8.58 3.79
CA HIS A 254 -28.51 -9.78 3.15
C HIS A 254 -29.16 -10.72 4.17
N ARG A 255 -28.50 -11.02 5.29
CA ARG A 255 -29.00 -11.90 6.35
C ARG A 255 -30.36 -11.42 6.91
N ARG A 256 -30.54 -10.10 7.02
CA ARG A 256 -31.79 -9.48 7.52
C ARG A 256 -32.87 -9.25 6.44
N GLY A 257 -32.53 -9.47 5.16
CA GLY A 257 -33.42 -9.09 4.06
C GLY A 257 -33.72 -7.60 4.03
N SER A 258 -32.77 -6.76 4.49
CA SER A 258 -32.94 -5.30 4.57
C SER A 258 -32.77 -4.66 3.21
N ASP A 259 -33.63 -3.70 2.85
CA ASP A 259 -33.56 -2.93 1.60
C ASP A 259 -32.75 -1.62 1.72
N ALA A 260 -32.05 -1.41 2.81
CA ALA A 260 -31.20 -0.24 2.99
C ALA A 260 -30.15 -0.14 1.87
N ALA A 261 -30.01 1.06 1.31
CA ALA A 261 -29.02 1.35 0.27
C ALA A 261 -27.60 1.28 0.85
N LEU A 262 -26.60 1.02 0.00
CA LEU A 262 -25.23 0.90 0.44
C LEU A 262 -24.28 1.58 -0.55
N VAL A 263 -23.40 2.40 -0.02
CA VAL A 263 -22.20 2.90 -0.70
C VAL A 263 -20.96 2.45 0.05
N GLY A 264 -20.02 1.83 -0.64
CA GLY A 264 -18.71 1.44 -0.10
C GLY A 264 -17.60 2.32 -0.65
N PHE A 265 -16.63 2.66 0.17
CA PHE A 265 -15.33 3.14 -0.31
C PHE A 265 -14.46 1.92 -0.58
N ASP A 266 -13.62 2.00 -1.63
CA ASP A 266 -12.83 0.93 -2.22
C ASP A 266 -13.67 -0.10 -3.00
N ASP A 267 -13.35 -0.24 -4.27
CA ASP A 267 -13.91 -1.32 -5.12
C ASP A 267 -13.27 -2.66 -4.73
N PHE A 268 -14.00 -3.76 -4.91
CA PHE A 268 -13.50 -5.10 -4.62
C PHE A 268 -13.95 -6.10 -5.69
N GLU A 269 -13.15 -7.16 -5.85
CA GLU A 269 -13.24 -8.08 -6.98
C GLU A 269 -14.65 -8.66 -7.21
N LEU A 270 -15.38 -8.99 -6.13
CA LEU A 270 -16.71 -9.59 -6.23
C LEU A 270 -17.85 -8.57 -6.27
N ALA A 271 -17.57 -7.28 -6.23
CA ALA A 271 -18.60 -6.24 -6.18
C ALA A 271 -19.57 -6.30 -7.39
N HIS A 272 -19.07 -6.70 -8.55
CA HIS A 272 -19.89 -6.84 -9.77
C HIS A 272 -20.84 -8.05 -9.76
N LEU A 273 -20.60 -9.04 -8.87
CA LEU A 273 -21.44 -10.23 -8.73
C LEU A 273 -22.53 -10.08 -7.65
N MET A 274 -22.60 -8.92 -6.99
CA MET A 274 -23.60 -8.73 -5.94
C MET A 274 -25.01 -8.79 -6.53
N PRO A 275 -25.95 -9.52 -5.90
CA PRO A 275 -27.32 -9.66 -6.38
C PRO A 275 -28.14 -8.37 -6.22
N ARG A 276 -27.59 -7.37 -5.53
CA ARG A 276 -28.20 -6.06 -5.29
C ARG A 276 -27.29 -4.97 -5.82
N PRO A 277 -27.87 -3.84 -6.30
CA PRO A 277 -27.07 -2.69 -6.68
C PRO A 277 -26.18 -2.22 -5.51
N LEU A 278 -24.93 -1.96 -5.81
CA LEU A 278 -23.93 -1.43 -4.90
C LEU A 278 -23.21 -0.28 -5.60
N THR A 279 -23.17 0.87 -4.98
CA THR A 279 -22.30 1.96 -5.45
C THR A 279 -21.00 1.91 -4.68
N VAL A 280 -19.87 2.00 -5.39
CA VAL A 280 -18.55 2.06 -4.77
C VAL A 280 -17.81 3.33 -5.20
N VAL A 281 -17.10 3.93 -4.25
CA VAL A 281 -16.10 4.96 -4.51
C VAL A 281 -14.83 4.22 -4.92
N ALA A 282 -14.53 4.25 -6.21
CA ALA A 282 -13.42 3.54 -6.82
C ALA A 282 -12.31 4.50 -7.27
N TYR A 283 -11.12 3.96 -7.42
CA TYR A 283 -9.93 4.64 -7.91
C TYR A 283 -9.01 3.61 -8.57
N ASP A 284 -7.96 4.08 -9.24
CA ASP A 284 -7.00 3.18 -9.86
C ASP A 284 -5.83 2.89 -8.93
N THR A 285 -5.90 1.73 -8.25
CA THR A 285 -4.83 1.27 -7.34
C THR A 285 -3.53 1.02 -8.09
N ARG A 286 -3.60 0.57 -9.36
CA ARG A 286 -2.40 0.35 -10.16
C ARG A 286 -1.71 1.67 -10.49
N GLU A 287 -2.48 2.72 -10.81
CA GLU A 287 -1.93 4.05 -11.06
C GLU A 287 -1.34 4.67 -9.79
N LEU A 288 -1.98 4.49 -8.62
CA LEU A 288 -1.42 4.89 -7.32
C LEU A 288 -0.04 4.28 -7.11
N ALA A 289 0.06 2.96 -7.24
CA ALA A 289 1.30 2.23 -7.08
C ALA A 289 2.37 2.63 -8.11
N LYS A 290 1.95 2.81 -9.37
CA LYS A 290 2.82 3.22 -10.47
C LYS A 290 3.43 4.59 -10.22
N VAL A 291 2.59 5.60 -9.97
CA VAL A 291 3.06 6.98 -9.74
C VAL A 291 4.02 7.05 -8.56
N ALA A 292 3.71 6.35 -7.46
CA ALA A 292 4.58 6.34 -6.29
C ALA A 292 5.92 5.62 -6.55
N THR A 293 5.88 4.49 -7.24
CA THR A 293 7.09 3.71 -7.53
C THR A 293 7.97 4.43 -8.56
N GLU A 294 7.39 4.98 -9.62
CA GLU A 294 8.14 5.80 -10.60
C GLU A 294 8.77 7.02 -9.92
N ARG A 295 8.04 7.67 -9.00
CA ARG A 295 8.59 8.78 -8.21
C ARG A 295 9.78 8.36 -7.37
N LEU A 296 9.73 7.18 -6.73
CA LEU A 296 10.86 6.63 -5.99
C LEU A 296 12.07 6.43 -6.90
N PHE A 297 11.90 5.85 -8.08
CA PHE A 297 13.00 5.62 -9.01
C PHE A 297 13.56 6.92 -9.61
N GLN A 298 12.74 7.96 -9.82
CA GLN A 298 13.23 9.30 -10.18
C GLN A 298 14.15 9.86 -9.10
N ARG A 299 13.76 9.71 -7.82
CA ARG A 299 14.59 10.11 -6.68
C ARG A 299 15.90 9.31 -6.59
N ILE A 300 15.85 8.00 -6.78
CA ILE A 300 17.05 7.15 -6.82
C ILE A 300 17.98 7.57 -7.98
N ALA A 301 17.42 8.02 -9.10
CA ALA A 301 18.17 8.52 -10.24
C ALA A 301 18.77 9.92 -10.03
N GLY A 302 18.49 10.59 -8.90
CA GLY A 302 19.08 11.87 -8.52
C GLY A 302 18.18 13.09 -8.74
N ASP A 303 16.87 12.92 -8.90
CA ASP A 303 15.92 14.05 -8.88
C ASP A 303 15.89 14.66 -7.47
N ASP A 304 16.38 15.88 -7.34
CA ASP A 304 16.47 16.67 -6.11
C ASP A 304 15.41 17.78 -5.99
N THR A 305 14.40 17.77 -6.85
CA THR A 305 13.28 18.73 -6.76
C THR A 305 12.59 18.64 -5.39
N PRO A 306 11.98 19.71 -4.88
CA PRO A 306 11.28 19.67 -3.59
C PRO A 306 10.24 18.54 -3.55
N PRO A 307 10.03 17.89 -2.38
CA PRO A 307 8.99 16.88 -2.22
C PRO A 307 7.62 17.40 -2.60
N THR A 308 6.82 16.55 -3.24
CA THR A 308 5.48 16.87 -3.72
C THR A 308 4.43 15.91 -3.20
N THR A 309 3.19 16.38 -3.08
CA THR A 309 2.03 15.52 -2.83
C THR A 309 1.18 15.46 -4.09
N THR A 310 1.02 14.28 -4.65
CA THR A 310 0.12 14.00 -5.76
C THR A 310 -1.18 13.41 -5.21
N VAL A 311 -2.33 13.97 -5.57
CA VAL A 311 -3.64 13.44 -5.17
C VAL A 311 -4.33 12.87 -6.41
N LEU A 312 -4.62 11.58 -6.39
CA LEU A 312 -5.31 10.91 -7.48
C LEU A 312 -6.84 10.97 -7.27
N PRO A 313 -7.60 11.14 -8.36
CA PRO A 313 -9.05 11.27 -8.28
C PRO A 313 -9.72 9.94 -7.93
N THR A 314 -10.91 10.04 -7.35
CA THR A 314 -11.86 8.95 -7.16
C THR A 314 -13.05 9.10 -8.11
N LYS A 315 -13.79 8.02 -8.32
CA LYS A 315 -15.02 8.02 -9.13
C LYS A 315 -16.06 7.08 -8.52
N LEU A 316 -17.33 7.38 -8.75
CA LEU A 316 -18.41 6.47 -8.39
C LEU A 316 -18.62 5.42 -9.48
N LEU A 317 -18.70 4.17 -9.09
CA LEU A 317 -19.05 3.05 -9.96
C LEU A 317 -20.28 2.33 -9.41
N LYS A 318 -21.24 2.04 -10.27
CA LYS A 318 -22.33 1.12 -9.94
C LYS A 318 -21.86 -0.31 -10.16
N ARG A 319 -22.09 -1.16 -9.19
CA ARG A 319 -21.78 -2.59 -9.17
C ARG A 319 -23.05 -3.39 -8.90
N GLY A 320 -22.97 -4.70 -9.05
CA GLY A 320 -24.09 -5.63 -8.90
C GLY A 320 -24.59 -6.12 -10.26
N LEU A 321 -25.39 -7.18 -10.21
CA LEU A 321 -26.04 -7.74 -11.40
C LEU A 321 -27.18 -6.78 -11.80
N THR A 322 -27.16 -6.30 -13.04
CA THR A 322 -28.21 -5.48 -13.66
C THR A 322 -29.25 -6.36 -14.32
#